data_38f99dc5e680407218521ca4088a5647
#
_entry.id   38f99dc5e680407218521ca4088a5647
#
_cell.length_a   1.000
_cell.length_b   1.000
_cell.length_c   1.000
_cell.angle_alpha   90.00
_cell.angle_beta   90.00
_cell.angle_gamma   90.00
#
_symmetry.space_group_name_H-M   'P 1'
#
loop_
_entity.id
_entity.type
_entity.pdbx_description
1 polymer ?
#
loop_
_entity_poly.entity_id
_entity_poly.type
_entity_poly.pdbx_seq_one_letter_code
_entity_poly.pdbx_strand_id
1 'polypeptide(L)'
;MNNKTHIVLTLIASLTFILLNSCKSDDDVATSENLGEIDAITSFGGTKNESAQSVVSTQDGGYAILGHTQSMDFDITDKPNESYDYWVLKFDTENQLQWNKTYGGTGDDRGNTIIQTTDGGFAILGQSASVDEDVTQNSGAKDYWLTKLDAVGNIIWEKSFGYSGVDVGISLLQTNDNGYFITGILDVSASGGAGNTKHAGGDYWAIKLDATGNTIWSKYYGGSYTDTPHDAVETNDGYIIVGSSDSDDVDINNNKGTYDFWVVKIDTTGNIIWEKSFGGSGIDEAWAITNTNDGNYIVVGDTRSNDQDVSNLLGAADLWIIKISPDGDLIWEKTMGGSSFDAGRSISKTQDNGFIISGSSRSVDGDLNANNGQNDAWVFKIDNNANVSWQKTIGGTNIDFAYDAVQLQNLSYVAVGESSSDDADLTNNKGFTDLLIIKIK
;
A
#
# COMPACT_ATOMS: atom_id res chain seq x y z
N MET A 1 105.96 7.81 -33.39
CA MET A 1 105.25 6.65 -33.82
C MET A 1 104.06 6.51 -32.90
N ASN A 2 102.89 6.72 -33.38
CA ASN A 2 101.71 7.10 -32.57
C ASN A 2 100.98 5.91 -31.99
N ASN A 3 100.76 5.92 -30.66
CA ASN A 3 99.84 5.10 -30.01
C ASN A 3 98.54 5.88 -29.76
N LYS A 4 97.44 5.44 -30.31
CA LYS A 4 96.14 5.96 -30.02
C LYS A 4 95.47 5.05 -28.99
N THR A 5 95.28 5.63 -27.79
CA THR A 5 94.51 5.00 -26.71
C THR A 5 93.03 5.25 -26.92
N HIS A 6 92.26 4.18 -27.06
CA HIS A 6 90.77 4.27 -27.08
C HIS A 6 90.24 4.22 -25.67
N ILE A 7 89.54 5.28 -25.26
CA ILE A 7 88.80 5.33 -24.01
C ILE A 7 87.42 4.83 -24.35
N VAL A 8 87.00 3.72 -23.73
CA VAL A 8 85.62 3.20 -23.76
C VAL A 8 84.89 3.83 -22.61
N LEU A 9 83.89 4.65 -22.92
CA LEU A 9 82.97 5.23 -21.92
C LEU A 9 81.88 4.24 -21.65
N THR A 10 81.82 3.65 -20.48
CA THR A 10 80.72 2.81 -20.04
C THR A 10 79.67 3.70 -19.42
N LEU A 11 78.52 3.86 -20.09
CA LEU A 11 77.31 4.52 -19.55
C LEU A 11 76.56 3.55 -18.63
N ILE A 12 76.60 3.81 -17.31
CA ILE A 12 75.69 3.12 -16.37
C ILE A 12 74.39 3.87 -16.34
N ALA A 13 73.34 3.28 -16.94
CA ALA A 13 71.96 3.75 -16.79
C ALA A 13 71.41 3.23 -15.48
N SER A 14 71.31 4.07 -14.46
CA SER A 14 70.59 3.79 -13.21
C SER A 14 69.08 3.90 -13.51
N LEU A 15 68.40 2.75 -13.55
CA LEU A 15 66.94 2.65 -13.62
C LEU A 15 66.38 2.89 -12.22
N THR A 16 65.88 4.10 -12.00
CA THR A 16 65.14 4.42 -10.76
C THR A 16 63.71 3.88 -10.94
N PHE A 17 63.41 2.79 -10.25
CA PHE A 17 62.02 2.28 -10.11
C PHE A 17 61.26 3.21 -9.16
N ILE A 18 60.43 4.09 -9.70
CA ILE A 18 59.40 4.80 -8.90
C ILE A 18 58.30 3.82 -8.64
N LEU A 19 58.21 3.27 -7.43
CA LEU A 19 57.05 2.58 -6.93
C LEU A 19 55.95 3.63 -6.70
N LEU A 20 55.06 3.78 -7.67
CA LEU A 20 53.76 4.41 -7.46
C LEU A 20 52.95 3.48 -6.56
N ASN A 21 52.96 3.71 -5.26
CA ASN A 21 51.91 3.20 -4.38
C ASN A 21 50.61 3.93 -4.79
N SER A 22 49.81 3.29 -5.62
CA SER A 22 48.39 3.61 -5.75
C SER A 22 47.74 3.26 -4.44
N CYS A 23 47.48 4.26 -3.59
CA CYS A 23 46.44 4.11 -2.58
C CYS A 23 45.14 3.85 -3.35
N LYS A 24 44.72 2.59 -3.39
CA LYS A 24 43.31 2.29 -3.55
C LYS A 24 42.63 2.87 -2.33
N SER A 25 41.81 3.87 -2.50
CA SER A 25 40.77 4.22 -1.56
C SER A 25 39.84 3.03 -1.53
N ASP A 26 39.87 2.24 -0.47
CA ASP A 26 38.86 1.25 -0.13
C ASP A 26 37.55 1.98 0.30
N ASP A 27 37.01 2.78 -0.59
CA ASP A 27 35.68 3.37 -0.50
C ASP A 27 34.79 2.85 -1.63
N ASP A 28 35.03 1.63 -2.12
CA ASP A 28 33.99 0.82 -2.71
C ASP A 28 33.12 0.29 -1.56
N VAL A 29 32.28 1.18 -0.99
CA VAL A 29 31.00 0.74 -0.47
C VAL A 29 30.31 0.12 -1.68
N ALA A 30 30.41 -1.20 -1.79
CA ALA A 30 29.58 -1.97 -2.68
C ALA A 30 28.15 -1.63 -2.27
N THR A 31 27.52 -0.69 -3.00
CA THR A 31 26.09 -0.63 -3.06
C THR A 31 25.69 -1.98 -3.64
N SER A 32 25.30 -2.92 -2.78
CA SER A 32 24.62 -4.11 -3.24
C SER A 32 23.43 -3.57 -4.01
N GLU A 33 23.47 -3.70 -5.34
CA GLU A 33 22.29 -3.44 -6.15
C GLU A 33 21.21 -4.32 -5.54
N ASN A 34 20.12 -3.69 -5.06
CA ASN A 34 18.98 -4.42 -4.52
C ASN A 34 18.27 -5.05 -5.73
N LEU A 35 18.63 -6.30 -6.00
CA LEU A 35 18.20 -7.03 -7.19
C LEU A 35 16.80 -7.63 -7.04
N GLY A 36 16.09 -7.33 -5.94
CA GLY A 36 14.78 -7.91 -5.69
C GLY A 36 14.86 -9.41 -5.35
N GLU A 37 15.91 -9.86 -4.66
CA GLU A 37 16.01 -11.25 -4.23
C GLU A 37 15.06 -11.51 -3.06
N ILE A 38 14.30 -12.63 -3.12
CA ILE A 38 13.46 -13.07 -2.01
C ILE A 38 14.38 -13.51 -0.86
N ASP A 39 14.24 -12.86 0.30
CA ASP A 39 14.97 -13.19 1.52
C ASP A 39 14.22 -14.20 2.37
N ALA A 40 12.90 -14.01 2.52
CA ALA A 40 12.03 -14.92 3.27
C ALA A 40 10.58 -14.81 2.79
N ILE A 41 9.87 -15.93 2.86
CA ILE A 41 8.42 -16.01 2.75
C ILE A 41 7.94 -16.68 4.04
N THR A 42 6.97 -16.09 4.72
CA THR A 42 6.48 -16.56 6.02
C THR A 42 4.97 -16.39 6.09
N SER A 43 4.26 -17.38 6.61
CA SER A 43 2.84 -17.29 6.92
C SER A 43 2.60 -17.27 8.43
N PHE A 44 1.64 -16.45 8.85
CA PHE A 44 1.14 -16.39 10.22
C PHE A 44 -0.36 -16.62 10.20
N GLY A 45 -0.87 -17.40 11.16
CA GLY A 45 -2.29 -17.69 11.21
C GLY A 45 -2.64 -18.82 12.16
N GLY A 46 -3.88 -19.28 12.04
CA GLY A 46 -4.43 -20.41 12.78
C GLY A 46 -5.28 -21.30 11.88
N THR A 47 -6.29 -21.96 12.44
CA THR A 47 -7.09 -22.94 11.68
C THR A 47 -8.19 -22.33 10.80
N LYS A 48 -8.36 -21.01 10.81
CA LYS A 48 -9.44 -20.32 10.08
C LYS A 48 -8.89 -19.38 9.00
N ASN A 49 -9.36 -18.10 8.97
CA ASN A 49 -8.97 -17.13 7.97
C ASN A 49 -8.20 -15.97 8.62
N GLU A 50 -7.04 -15.68 8.08
CA GLU A 50 -6.22 -14.53 8.40
C GLU A 50 -5.83 -13.79 7.12
N SER A 51 -5.69 -12.47 7.25
CA SER A 51 -5.25 -11.62 6.16
C SER A 51 -4.45 -10.45 6.71
N ALA A 52 -3.38 -10.03 6.02
CA ALA A 52 -2.74 -8.74 6.24
C ALA A 52 -3.27 -7.75 5.21
N GLN A 53 -3.61 -6.55 5.65
CA GLN A 53 -4.16 -5.50 4.77
C GLN A 53 -3.17 -4.36 4.56
N SER A 54 -2.35 -4.05 5.57
CA SER A 54 -1.43 -2.91 5.49
C SER A 54 -0.15 -3.18 6.29
N VAL A 55 0.97 -2.60 5.82
CA VAL A 55 2.28 -2.65 6.47
C VAL A 55 2.92 -1.27 6.53
N VAL A 56 3.54 -0.95 7.66
CA VAL A 56 4.28 0.30 7.85
C VAL A 56 5.69 0.03 8.34
N SER A 57 6.69 0.70 7.74
CA SER A 57 8.05 0.71 8.29
C SER A 57 8.08 1.54 9.58
N THR A 58 8.84 1.09 10.59
CA THR A 58 8.86 1.74 11.91
C THR A 58 10.18 2.46 12.19
N GLN A 59 10.13 3.47 13.07
CA GLN A 59 11.27 4.33 13.41
C GLN A 59 12.47 3.56 14.00
N ASP A 60 12.22 2.39 14.60
CA ASP A 60 13.24 1.47 15.10
C ASP A 60 13.89 0.61 14.00
N GLY A 61 13.51 0.81 12.74
CA GLY A 61 14.01 0.10 11.56
C GLY A 61 13.29 -1.21 11.25
N GLY A 62 12.36 -1.64 12.09
CA GLY A 62 11.48 -2.78 11.86
C GLY A 62 10.23 -2.41 11.06
N TYR A 63 9.15 -3.17 11.25
CA TYR A 63 7.86 -2.91 10.61
C TYR A 63 6.69 -3.41 11.46
N ALA A 64 5.50 -2.87 11.21
CA ALA A 64 4.25 -3.34 11.80
C ALA A 64 3.23 -3.64 10.71
N ILE A 65 2.41 -4.66 10.93
CA ILE A 65 1.38 -5.14 10.02
C ILE A 65 0.04 -5.02 10.73
N LEU A 66 -0.99 -4.58 10.01
CA LEU A 66 -2.38 -4.71 10.39
C LEU A 66 -3.11 -5.61 9.41
N GLY A 67 -3.94 -6.45 9.96
CA GLY A 67 -4.92 -7.24 9.24
C GLY A 67 -6.05 -7.65 10.16
N HIS A 68 -6.58 -8.84 9.93
CA HIS A 68 -7.62 -9.42 10.76
C HIS A 68 -7.45 -10.94 10.87
N THR A 69 -7.95 -11.52 11.96
CA THR A 69 -7.92 -12.96 12.23
C THR A 69 -9.27 -13.46 12.72
N GLN A 70 -9.64 -14.66 12.30
CA GLN A 70 -10.79 -15.40 12.81
C GLN A 70 -10.37 -16.53 13.76
N SER A 71 -9.09 -16.89 13.78
CA SER A 71 -8.58 -18.01 14.58
C SER A 71 -8.40 -17.65 16.05
N MET A 72 -8.32 -18.70 16.89
CA MET A 72 -8.06 -18.64 18.33
C MET A 72 -6.93 -19.61 18.73
N ASP A 73 -6.11 -20.00 17.78
CA ASP A 73 -5.07 -21.02 17.96
C ASP A 73 -3.78 -20.67 17.21
N PHE A 74 -2.76 -21.47 17.36
CA PHE A 74 -1.42 -21.29 16.77
C PHE A 74 -0.78 -19.95 17.11
N ASP A 75 -0.72 -19.03 16.14
CA ASP A 75 -0.08 -17.73 16.31
C ASP A 75 -0.97 -16.70 17.05
N ILE A 76 -2.26 -17.03 17.23
CA ILE A 76 -3.25 -16.20 17.89
C ILE A 76 -3.55 -16.77 19.27
N THR A 77 -3.22 -16.04 20.33
CA THR A 77 -3.30 -16.55 21.71
C THR A 77 -4.15 -15.71 22.66
N ASP A 78 -4.59 -14.53 22.24
CA ASP A 78 -5.29 -13.55 23.08
C ASP A 78 -6.75 -13.32 22.71
N LYS A 79 -7.26 -14.03 21.69
CA LYS A 79 -8.62 -13.88 21.18
C LYS A 79 -9.61 -14.82 21.87
N PRO A 80 -10.77 -14.32 22.40
CA PRO A 80 -11.69 -15.13 23.17
C PRO A 80 -12.81 -15.81 22.36
N ASN A 81 -13.02 -15.44 21.09
CA ASN A 81 -14.13 -15.87 20.25
C ASN A 81 -13.71 -16.05 18.77
N GLU A 82 -14.60 -16.61 17.92
CA GLU A 82 -14.32 -16.86 16.51
C GLU A 82 -14.79 -15.75 15.56
N SER A 83 -15.16 -14.55 16.04
CA SER A 83 -15.40 -13.39 15.16
C SER A 83 -14.10 -12.98 14.48
N TYR A 84 -14.16 -12.13 13.46
CA TYR A 84 -12.96 -11.45 12.98
C TYR A 84 -12.61 -10.30 13.94
N ASP A 85 -11.35 -10.22 14.34
CA ASP A 85 -10.79 -9.08 15.07
C ASP A 85 -9.61 -8.50 14.32
N TYR A 86 -9.32 -7.20 14.51
CA TYR A 86 -8.06 -6.60 14.06
C TYR A 86 -6.91 -7.41 14.62
N TRP A 87 -5.89 -7.62 13.84
CA TRP A 87 -4.68 -8.30 14.27
C TRP A 87 -3.45 -7.49 13.87
N VAL A 88 -2.67 -7.06 14.88
CA VAL A 88 -1.44 -6.30 14.69
C VAL A 88 -0.25 -7.16 15.06
N LEU A 89 0.75 -7.22 14.16
CA LEU A 89 2.03 -7.87 14.38
C LEU A 89 3.14 -6.84 14.26
N LYS A 90 4.07 -6.78 15.23
CA LYS A 90 5.25 -5.89 15.20
C LYS A 90 6.52 -6.72 15.13
N PHE A 91 7.36 -6.42 14.16
CA PHE A 91 8.66 -7.06 13.91
C PHE A 91 9.81 -6.07 14.09
N ASP A 92 10.98 -6.59 14.51
CA ASP A 92 12.24 -5.83 14.57
C ASP A 92 13.00 -5.85 13.22
N THR A 93 14.23 -5.29 13.23
CA THR A 93 15.12 -5.21 12.05
C THR A 93 15.58 -6.59 11.56
N GLU A 94 15.65 -7.58 12.43
CA GLU A 94 16.05 -8.96 12.16
C GLU A 94 14.88 -9.86 11.78
N ASN A 95 13.68 -9.27 11.55
CA ASN A 95 12.45 -9.99 11.23
C ASN A 95 11.97 -10.92 12.37
N GLN A 96 12.28 -10.57 13.63
CA GLN A 96 11.76 -11.29 14.78
C GLN A 96 10.49 -10.63 15.28
N LEU A 97 9.45 -11.44 15.51
CA LEU A 97 8.20 -10.96 16.08
C LEU A 97 8.43 -10.44 17.50
N GLN A 98 8.18 -9.15 17.73
CA GLN A 98 8.31 -8.51 19.02
C GLN A 98 7.03 -8.69 19.85
N TRP A 99 5.89 -8.47 19.23
CA TRP A 99 4.57 -8.69 19.81
C TRP A 99 3.53 -8.85 18.71
N ASN A 100 2.45 -9.54 19.02
CA ASN A 100 1.19 -9.50 18.26
C ASN A 100 0.03 -9.33 19.22
N LYS A 101 -1.05 -8.70 18.77
CA LYS A 101 -2.26 -8.46 19.56
C LYS A 101 -3.49 -8.40 18.69
N THR A 102 -4.60 -8.91 19.22
CA THR A 102 -5.92 -8.74 18.62
C THR A 102 -6.68 -7.61 19.31
N TYR A 103 -7.56 -6.95 18.57
CA TYR A 103 -8.43 -5.87 19.06
C TYR A 103 -9.80 -6.00 18.40
N GLY A 104 -10.86 -5.91 19.21
CA GLY A 104 -12.24 -6.04 18.74
C GLY A 104 -13.20 -6.35 19.87
N GLY A 105 -14.29 -7.02 19.52
CA GLY A 105 -15.28 -7.50 20.45
C GLY A 105 -15.94 -8.78 19.95
N THR A 106 -17.23 -8.96 20.25
CA THR A 106 -17.93 -10.19 19.82
C THR A 106 -18.44 -10.14 18.37
N GLY A 107 -18.38 -8.97 17.71
CA GLY A 107 -18.80 -8.77 16.33
C GLY A 107 -17.69 -9.07 15.30
N ASP A 108 -17.91 -8.64 14.06
CA ASP A 108 -16.94 -8.77 12.95
C ASP A 108 -16.16 -7.46 12.83
N ASP A 109 -14.88 -7.47 13.24
CA ASP A 109 -14.00 -6.32 13.29
C ASP A 109 -12.81 -6.55 12.34
N ARG A 110 -12.63 -5.71 11.30
CA ARG A 110 -11.60 -5.90 10.28
C ARG A 110 -10.76 -4.65 10.06
N GLY A 111 -9.45 -4.79 10.31
CA GLY A 111 -8.47 -3.73 10.09
C GLY A 111 -8.07 -3.60 8.62
N ASN A 112 -7.96 -2.34 8.14
CA ASN A 112 -7.59 -2.01 6.76
C ASN A 112 -6.26 -1.27 6.66
N THR A 113 -6.01 -0.29 7.54
CA THR A 113 -4.82 0.59 7.42
C THR A 113 -4.14 0.80 8.77
N ILE A 114 -2.81 0.70 8.78
CA ILE A 114 -1.94 1.03 9.93
C ILE A 114 -0.94 2.12 9.55
N ILE A 115 -0.75 3.08 10.44
CA ILE A 115 0.35 4.04 10.38
C ILE A 115 1.12 4.05 11.70
N GLN A 116 2.43 4.32 11.64
CA GLN A 116 3.16 4.70 12.83
C GLN A 116 3.00 6.20 13.07
N THR A 117 2.59 6.58 14.27
CA THR A 117 2.39 7.98 14.65
C THR A 117 3.70 8.63 15.11
N THR A 118 3.78 9.96 15.08
CA THR A 118 4.97 10.73 15.41
C THR A 118 5.46 10.53 16.85
N ASP A 119 4.59 10.07 17.76
CA ASP A 119 4.92 9.70 19.15
C ASP A 119 5.54 8.29 19.29
N GLY A 120 5.74 7.58 18.17
CA GLY A 120 6.27 6.22 18.13
C GLY A 120 5.23 5.11 18.37
N GLY A 121 3.99 5.45 18.65
CA GLY A 121 2.86 4.51 18.72
C GLY A 121 2.27 4.23 17.33
N PHE A 122 1.05 3.72 17.30
CA PHE A 122 0.34 3.39 16.04
C PHE A 122 -1.07 3.97 16.06
N ALA A 123 -1.59 4.22 14.87
CA ALA A 123 -3.03 4.37 14.65
C ALA A 123 -3.48 3.33 13.62
N ILE A 124 -4.58 2.67 13.90
CA ILE A 124 -5.17 1.61 13.08
C ILE A 124 -6.63 1.93 12.77
N LEU A 125 -7.03 1.71 11.54
CA LEU A 125 -8.37 2.00 11.03
C LEU A 125 -8.93 0.81 10.28
N GLY A 126 -10.22 0.64 10.36
CA GLY A 126 -11.01 -0.31 9.58
C GLY A 126 -12.48 -0.17 9.92
N GLN A 127 -13.17 -1.29 10.12
CA GLN A 127 -14.59 -1.35 10.48
C GLN A 127 -14.82 -2.26 11.67
N SER A 128 -15.86 -1.96 12.44
CA SER A 128 -16.29 -2.79 13.56
C SER A 128 -17.81 -2.96 13.57
N ALA A 129 -18.26 -4.20 13.88
CA ALA A 129 -19.64 -4.53 14.19
C ALA A 129 -19.88 -4.75 15.70
N SER A 130 -18.86 -4.55 16.53
CA SER A 130 -18.90 -4.78 17.98
C SER A 130 -19.44 -3.57 18.75
N VAL A 131 -19.89 -3.84 19.97
CA VAL A 131 -20.33 -2.85 20.98
C VAL A 131 -19.85 -3.24 22.37
N ASP A 132 -18.83 -4.08 22.45
CA ASP A 132 -18.30 -4.64 23.68
C ASP A 132 -16.76 -4.80 23.62
N GLU A 133 -16.17 -5.20 24.70
CA GLU A 133 -14.72 -5.39 24.86
C GLU A 133 -13.95 -4.11 24.54
N ASP A 134 -13.18 -4.08 23.44
CA ASP A 134 -12.37 -2.92 23.02
C ASP A 134 -13.19 -1.85 22.31
N VAL A 135 -14.41 -2.16 21.85
CA VAL A 135 -15.27 -1.27 21.06
C VAL A 135 -16.37 -0.71 21.94
N THR A 136 -16.31 0.58 22.27
CA THR A 136 -17.27 1.18 23.20
C THR A 136 -18.54 1.71 22.55
N GLN A 137 -18.52 1.94 21.22
CA GLN A 137 -19.66 2.49 20.47
C GLN A 137 -19.72 1.91 19.05
N ASN A 138 -20.93 1.69 18.56
CA ASN A 138 -21.26 1.40 17.17
C ASN A 138 -22.69 1.92 16.94
N SER A 139 -22.89 2.65 15.85
CA SER A 139 -24.18 3.29 15.52
C SER A 139 -25.02 2.47 14.55
N GLY A 140 -24.42 1.51 13.83
CA GLY A 140 -25.02 0.79 12.73
C GLY A 140 -24.74 -0.69 12.70
N ALA A 141 -24.73 -1.22 11.49
CA ALA A 141 -24.31 -2.59 11.25
C ALA A 141 -22.79 -2.72 11.34
N LYS A 142 -22.07 -1.74 10.80
CA LYS A 142 -20.61 -1.57 10.91
C LYS A 142 -20.28 -0.10 10.84
N ASP A 143 -19.38 0.35 11.71
CA ASP A 143 -18.86 1.72 11.71
C ASP A 143 -17.35 1.73 11.46
N TYR A 144 -16.79 2.85 10.96
CA TYR A 144 -15.35 3.07 11.04
C TYR A 144 -14.89 2.90 12.48
N TRP A 145 -13.85 2.16 12.69
CA TRP A 145 -13.25 2.02 14.01
C TRP A 145 -11.77 2.44 13.94
N LEU A 146 -11.47 3.56 14.57
CA LEU A 146 -10.13 4.14 14.67
C LEU A 146 -9.59 3.93 16.08
N THR A 147 -8.46 3.24 16.19
CA THR A 147 -7.81 2.95 17.47
C THR A 147 -6.40 3.51 17.50
N LYS A 148 -6.06 4.29 18.52
CA LYS A 148 -4.71 4.79 18.79
C LYS A 148 -4.04 3.87 19.81
N LEU A 149 -2.87 3.36 19.45
CA LEU A 149 -2.05 2.46 20.27
C LEU A 149 -0.75 3.17 20.72
N ASP A 150 -0.22 2.76 21.87
CA ASP A 150 1.16 3.07 22.24
C ASP A 150 2.17 2.21 21.45
N ALA A 151 3.47 2.40 21.68
CA ALA A 151 4.53 1.69 20.96
C ALA A 151 4.59 0.17 21.24
N VAL A 152 3.94 -0.29 22.30
CA VAL A 152 3.87 -1.71 22.67
C VAL A 152 2.47 -2.30 22.45
N GLY A 153 1.62 -1.59 21.71
CA GLY A 153 0.31 -2.06 21.29
C GLY A 153 -0.78 -1.98 22.36
N ASN A 154 -0.70 -1.12 23.38
CA ASN A 154 -1.82 -0.89 24.28
C ASN A 154 -2.72 0.22 23.73
N ILE A 155 -4.03 0.07 23.84
CA ILE A 155 -4.99 1.09 23.42
C ILE A 155 -4.84 2.32 24.31
N ILE A 156 -4.62 3.48 23.69
CA ILE A 156 -4.64 4.80 24.34
C ILE A 156 -6.05 5.39 24.29
N TRP A 157 -6.68 5.32 23.12
CA TRP A 157 -8.07 5.69 22.88
C TRP A 157 -8.59 4.99 21.63
N GLU A 158 -9.90 4.87 21.50
CA GLU A 158 -10.59 4.41 20.33
C GLU A 158 -11.79 5.33 20.01
N LYS A 159 -12.23 5.32 18.75
CA LYS A 159 -13.37 6.10 18.25
C LYS A 159 -14.07 5.36 17.14
N SER A 160 -15.40 5.34 17.19
CA SER A 160 -16.26 4.87 16.11
C SER A 160 -16.93 6.04 15.40
N PHE A 161 -17.02 5.94 14.07
CA PHE A 161 -17.69 6.93 13.22
C PHE A 161 -18.59 6.18 12.26
N GLY A 162 -19.89 6.48 12.27
CA GLY A 162 -20.85 5.81 11.42
C GLY A 162 -22.29 6.22 11.71
N TYR A 163 -23.17 5.63 10.93
CA TYR A 163 -24.61 5.76 10.99
C TYR A 163 -25.27 4.38 11.08
N SER A 164 -26.53 4.23 10.70
CA SER A 164 -27.27 2.97 10.84
C SER A 164 -26.90 1.87 9.84
N GLY A 165 -26.08 2.18 8.82
CA GLY A 165 -25.70 1.28 7.73
C GLY A 165 -24.38 0.54 7.97
N VAL A 166 -23.70 0.29 6.84
CA VAL A 166 -22.34 -0.26 6.81
C VAL A 166 -21.39 0.85 6.37
N ASP A 167 -20.60 1.33 7.30
CA ASP A 167 -19.60 2.35 7.06
C ASP A 167 -18.21 1.73 7.25
N VAL A 168 -17.31 1.88 6.26
CA VAL A 168 -16.02 1.18 6.22
C VAL A 168 -14.88 2.17 6.12
N GLY A 169 -14.07 2.29 7.18
CA GLY A 169 -12.83 3.08 7.17
C GLY A 169 -11.75 2.38 6.36
N ILE A 170 -11.15 3.06 5.37
CA ILE A 170 -10.21 2.46 4.43
C ILE A 170 -8.82 3.10 4.52
N SER A 171 -8.70 4.42 4.41
CA SER A 171 -7.41 5.11 4.41
C SER A 171 -7.27 6.05 5.62
N LEU A 172 -6.06 6.10 6.18
CA LEU A 172 -5.71 6.83 7.40
C LEU A 172 -4.38 7.56 7.22
N LEU A 173 -4.37 8.86 7.50
CA LEU A 173 -3.17 9.67 7.55
C LEU A 173 -3.04 10.35 8.91
N GLN A 174 -1.81 10.44 9.45
CA GLN A 174 -1.51 11.45 10.46
C GLN A 174 -1.10 12.73 9.74
N THR A 175 -1.84 13.81 9.97
CA THR A 175 -1.65 15.08 9.27
C THR A 175 -0.56 15.94 9.92
N ASN A 176 -0.03 16.92 9.19
CA ASN A 176 1.06 17.81 9.64
C ASN A 176 0.73 18.59 10.92
N ASP A 177 -0.54 18.74 11.28
CA ASP A 177 -1.00 19.34 12.54
C ASP A 177 -1.09 18.33 13.71
N ASN A 178 -0.57 17.11 13.51
CA ASN A 178 -0.66 15.95 14.40
C ASN A 178 -2.08 15.42 14.62
N GLY A 179 -3.07 15.89 13.87
CA GLY A 179 -4.40 15.30 13.82
C GLY A 179 -4.42 14.09 12.89
N TYR A 180 -5.63 13.68 12.49
CA TYR A 180 -5.82 12.58 11.57
C TYR A 180 -6.76 12.98 10.45
N PHE A 181 -6.53 12.42 9.28
CA PHE A 181 -7.48 12.42 8.17
C PHE A 181 -7.82 10.96 7.86
N ILE A 182 -9.10 10.64 7.90
CA ILE A 182 -9.61 9.30 7.59
C ILE A 182 -10.63 9.39 6.47
N THR A 183 -10.62 8.39 5.59
CA THR A 183 -11.60 8.27 4.53
C THR A 183 -12.00 6.82 4.30
N GLY A 184 -13.16 6.63 3.72
CA GLY A 184 -13.73 5.32 3.42
C GLY A 184 -15.15 5.45 2.88
N ILE A 185 -15.92 4.38 2.93
CA ILE A 185 -17.27 4.31 2.40
C ILE A 185 -18.28 4.75 3.46
N LEU A 186 -19.19 5.64 3.10
CA LEU A 186 -20.41 5.95 3.84
C LEU A 186 -21.61 5.30 3.15
N ASP A 187 -22.38 4.49 3.86
CA ASP A 187 -23.72 4.10 3.38
C ASP A 187 -24.69 5.28 3.53
N VAL A 188 -24.80 6.09 2.49
CA VAL A 188 -25.64 7.29 2.48
C VAL A 188 -27.12 6.97 2.67
N SER A 189 -27.58 5.81 2.22
CA SER A 189 -28.97 5.39 2.36
C SER A 189 -29.39 5.19 3.81
N ALA A 190 -28.44 4.86 4.67
CA ALA A 190 -28.62 4.64 6.09
C ALA A 190 -28.28 5.85 6.96
N SER A 191 -27.76 6.93 6.39
CA SER A 191 -27.35 8.14 7.13
C SER A 191 -28.49 8.97 7.74
N GLY A 192 -29.72 8.44 7.70
CA GLY A 192 -30.89 9.09 8.31
C GLY A 192 -31.31 10.40 7.66
N GLY A 193 -30.93 10.64 6.41
CA GLY A 193 -31.23 11.86 5.67
C GLY A 193 -30.31 13.04 6.04
N ALA A 194 -29.27 12.82 6.81
CA ALA A 194 -28.20 13.82 6.99
C ALA A 194 -27.42 14.00 5.67
N GLY A 195 -27.61 13.05 4.73
CA GLY A 195 -27.13 13.13 3.37
C GLY A 195 -28.04 13.98 2.48
N ASN A 196 -27.47 14.48 1.43
CA ASN A 196 -28.19 15.07 0.33
C ASN A 196 -29.00 13.98 -0.39
N THR A 197 -30.29 14.21 -0.66
CA THR A 197 -31.16 13.26 -1.38
C THR A 197 -30.71 12.97 -2.83
N LYS A 198 -29.64 13.61 -3.29
CA LYS A 198 -29.02 13.38 -4.59
C LYS A 198 -27.95 12.30 -4.57
N HIS A 199 -27.44 11.96 -3.39
CA HIS A 199 -26.46 10.90 -3.21
C HIS A 199 -27.16 9.57 -2.91
N ALA A 200 -26.62 8.47 -3.42
CA ALA A 200 -27.13 7.12 -3.18
C ALA A 200 -25.98 6.09 -3.31
N GLY A 201 -26.19 4.89 -2.80
CA GLY A 201 -25.13 3.88 -2.77
C GLY A 201 -24.08 4.18 -1.69
N GLY A 202 -22.85 3.86 -1.96
CA GLY A 202 -21.70 4.24 -1.14
C GLY A 202 -21.06 5.52 -1.67
N ASP A 203 -20.71 6.46 -0.80
CA ASP A 203 -19.99 7.68 -1.16
C ASP A 203 -18.65 7.74 -0.46
N TYR A 204 -17.70 8.53 -0.99
CA TYR A 204 -16.49 8.90 -0.29
C TYR A 204 -16.84 9.67 0.97
N TRP A 205 -16.47 9.15 2.11
CA TRP A 205 -16.63 9.86 3.38
C TRP A 205 -15.26 10.24 3.94
N ALA A 206 -15.03 11.53 4.11
CA ALA A 206 -13.80 12.07 4.67
C ALA A 206 -14.08 12.77 6.01
N ILE A 207 -13.24 12.47 7.00
CA ILE A 207 -13.32 13.03 8.34
C ILE A 207 -11.94 13.56 8.74
N LYS A 208 -11.87 14.85 9.07
CA LYS A 208 -10.68 15.45 9.69
C LYS A 208 -10.84 15.47 11.20
N LEU A 209 -9.84 14.95 11.89
CA LEU A 209 -9.81 14.84 13.35
C LEU A 209 -8.66 15.67 13.93
N ASP A 210 -8.82 16.10 15.18
CA ASP A 210 -7.72 16.63 15.97
C ASP A 210 -6.79 15.51 16.49
N ALA A 211 -5.70 15.87 17.19
CA ALA A 211 -4.72 14.91 17.72
C ALA A 211 -5.30 13.94 18.78
N THR A 212 -6.47 14.22 19.30
CA THR A 212 -7.17 13.40 20.31
C THR A 212 -8.35 12.61 19.72
N GLY A 213 -8.48 12.63 18.38
CA GLY A 213 -9.52 11.90 17.65
C GLY A 213 -10.90 12.57 17.65
N ASN A 214 -11.01 13.87 18.03
CA ASN A 214 -12.29 14.56 17.93
C ASN A 214 -12.48 15.13 16.52
N THR A 215 -13.69 15.02 16.00
CA THR A 215 -14.03 15.51 14.65
C THR A 215 -13.91 17.04 14.58
N ILE A 216 -13.09 17.52 13.63
CA ILE A 216 -13.02 18.95 13.25
C ILE A 216 -14.07 19.21 12.17
N TRP A 217 -14.12 18.36 11.14
CA TRP A 217 -15.16 18.37 10.12
C TRP A 217 -15.35 16.96 9.52
N SER A 218 -16.50 16.76 8.91
CA SER A 218 -16.91 15.53 8.24
C SER A 218 -17.67 15.90 6.97
N LYS A 219 -17.28 15.33 5.84
CA LYS A 219 -17.91 15.54 4.53
C LYS A 219 -17.91 14.28 3.69
N TYR A 220 -18.87 14.18 2.79
CA TYR A 220 -18.95 13.11 1.82
C TYR A 220 -19.01 13.70 0.41
N TYR A 221 -18.54 12.92 -0.57
CA TYR A 221 -18.43 13.28 -1.98
C TYR A 221 -18.85 12.08 -2.80
N GLY A 222 -19.58 12.34 -3.89
CA GLY A 222 -20.06 11.29 -4.77
C GLY A 222 -21.23 11.75 -5.62
N GLY A 223 -21.95 10.79 -6.17
CA GLY A 223 -23.09 11.03 -7.04
C GLY A 223 -24.32 10.19 -6.69
N SER A 224 -25.09 9.82 -7.70
CA SER A 224 -26.32 9.06 -7.48
C SER A 224 -26.13 7.54 -7.51
N TYR A 225 -24.91 7.06 -7.73
CA TYR A 225 -24.56 5.64 -7.75
C TYR A 225 -23.47 5.33 -6.72
N THR A 226 -22.62 4.32 -6.98
CA THR A 226 -21.62 3.86 -6.01
C THR A 226 -20.28 4.55 -6.25
N ASP A 227 -19.77 5.18 -5.21
CA ASP A 227 -18.49 5.86 -5.20
C ASP A 227 -17.63 5.29 -4.04
N THR A 228 -16.51 4.65 -4.33
CA THR A 228 -15.72 3.92 -3.36
C THR A 228 -14.31 4.49 -3.27
N PRO A 229 -13.92 5.16 -2.16
CA PRO A 229 -12.54 5.61 -1.95
C PRO A 229 -11.66 4.43 -1.54
N HIS A 230 -10.39 4.47 -1.91
CA HIS A 230 -9.42 3.47 -1.51
C HIS A 230 -8.20 4.06 -0.81
N ASP A 231 -7.75 5.25 -1.19
CA ASP A 231 -6.57 5.83 -0.58
C ASP A 231 -6.60 7.36 -0.64
N ALA A 232 -5.73 8.00 0.16
CA ALA A 232 -5.58 9.44 0.19
C ALA A 232 -4.15 9.88 0.51
N VAL A 233 -3.79 11.08 0.07
CA VAL A 233 -2.54 11.74 0.45
C VAL A 233 -2.79 13.17 0.92
N GLU A 234 -2.02 13.63 1.91
CA GLU A 234 -1.98 15.04 2.30
C GLU A 234 -1.16 15.83 1.28
N THR A 235 -1.66 17.02 0.93
CA THR A 235 -1.00 17.99 0.05
C THR A 235 -0.66 19.26 0.84
N ASN A 236 0.02 20.21 0.21
CA ASN A 236 0.32 21.50 0.86
C ASN A 236 -0.93 22.33 1.18
N ASP A 237 -2.04 22.08 0.50
CA ASP A 237 -3.26 22.88 0.54
C ASP A 237 -4.54 22.08 0.85
N GLY A 238 -4.38 20.79 1.20
CA GLY A 238 -5.50 19.92 1.53
C GLY A 238 -5.19 18.45 1.34
N TYR A 239 -6.05 17.72 0.65
CA TYR A 239 -5.93 16.27 0.46
C TYR A 239 -6.32 15.88 -0.96
N ILE A 240 -5.77 14.79 -1.46
CA ILE A 240 -6.27 14.10 -2.65
C ILE A 240 -6.76 12.72 -2.22
N ILE A 241 -7.97 12.38 -2.59
CA ILE A 241 -8.61 11.08 -2.35
C ILE A 241 -8.76 10.40 -3.70
N VAL A 242 -8.47 9.10 -3.78
CA VAL A 242 -8.63 8.27 -4.99
C VAL A 242 -9.48 7.05 -4.71
N GLY A 243 -10.12 6.58 -5.75
CA GLY A 243 -10.92 5.37 -5.75
C GLY A 243 -11.66 5.21 -7.07
N SER A 244 -12.85 4.63 -7.05
CA SER A 244 -13.67 4.40 -8.24
C SER A 244 -15.06 5.01 -8.09
N SER A 245 -15.67 5.36 -9.23
CA SER A 245 -17.03 5.89 -9.32
C SER A 245 -17.74 5.38 -10.55
N ASP A 246 -19.04 5.02 -10.41
CA ASP A 246 -19.96 4.78 -11.51
C ASP A 246 -21.00 5.90 -11.69
N SER A 247 -20.84 7.02 -10.98
CA SER A 247 -21.65 8.21 -11.06
C SER A 247 -21.20 9.17 -12.17
N ASP A 248 -22.12 9.94 -12.72
CA ASP A 248 -21.86 11.05 -13.68
C ASP A 248 -22.75 12.25 -13.35
N ASP A 249 -22.90 12.55 -12.06
CA ASP A 249 -23.71 13.66 -11.57
C ASP A 249 -23.23 14.14 -10.19
N VAL A 250 -23.85 15.17 -9.68
CA VAL A 250 -23.61 15.81 -8.38
C VAL A 250 -22.17 16.36 -8.29
N ASP A 251 -21.23 15.61 -7.71
CA ASP A 251 -19.83 16.00 -7.57
C ASP A 251 -18.96 15.46 -8.70
N ILE A 252 -19.46 14.56 -9.56
CA ILE A 252 -18.70 13.87 -10.59
C ILE A 252 -19.11 14.35 -11.97
N ASN A 253 -18.11 14.70 -12.77
CA ASN A 253 -18.29 15.07 -14.16
C ASN A 253 -17.35 14.23 -15.03
N ASN A 254 -17.83 13.81 -16.22
CA ASN A 254 -17.02 13.09 -17.21
C ASN A 254 -16.61 11.67 -16.82
N ASN A 255 -17.45 10.92 -16.10
CA ASN A 255 -17.34 9.47 -16.07
C ASN A 255 -17.39 8.95 -17.52
N LYS A 256 -16.50 8.02 -17.88
CA LYS A 256 -16.29 7.57 -19.25
C LYS A 256 -16.82 6.17 -19.52
N GLY A 257 -17.02 5.41 -18.45
CA GLY A 257 -17.38 4.01 -18.54
C GLY A 257 -18.39 3.55 -17.51
N THR A 258 -18.16 2.35 -16.99
CA THR A 258 -18.96 1.78 -15.90
C THR A 258 -18.43 2.28 -14.57
N TYR A 259 -17.15 2.04 -14.29
CA TYR A 259 -16.40 2.62 -13.19
C TYR A 259 -15.14 3.27 -13.75
N ASP A 260 -14.82 4.47 -13.28
CA ASP A 260 -13.57 5.15 -13.60
C ASP A 260 -12.77 5.42 -12.32
N PHE A 261 -11.44 5.55 -12.44
CA PHE A 261 -10.64 6.18 -11.40
C PHE A 261 -11.23 7.54 -11.11
N TRP A 262 -11.76 7.75 -9.93
CA TRP A 262 -12.21 9.05 -9.49
C TRP A 262 -11.22 9.66 -8.50
N VAL A 263 -10.69 10.81 -8.86
CA VAL A 263 -9.66 11.55 -8.10
C VAL A 263 -10.23 12.88 -7.68
N VAL A 264 -10.29 13.12 -6.37
CA VAL A 264 -10.87 14.33 -5.79
C VAL A 264 -9.82 15.07 -4.99
N LYS A 265 -9.52 16.32 -5.34
CA LYS A 265 -8.72 17.21 -4.50
C LYS A 265 -9.63 18.12 -3.69
N ILE A 266 -9.42 18.15 -2.37
CA ILE A 266 -10.14 18.98 -1.43
C ILE A 266 -9.19 19.90 -0.68
N ASP A 267 -9.66 21.06 -0.22
CA ASP A 267 -8.92 21.97 0.65
C ASP A 267 -8.87 21.46 2.10
N THR A 268 -8.14 22.17 2.98
CA THR A 268 -8.01 21.80 4.41
C THR A 268 -9.33 21.85 5.18
N THR A 269 -10.38 22.46 4.61
CA THR A 269 -11.73 22.56 5.18
C THR A 269 -12.70 21.59 4.51
N GLY A 270 -12.22 20.74 3.59
CA GLY A 270 -12.97 19.71 2.89
C GLY A 270 -13.82 20.24 1.72
N ASN A 271 -13.55 21.42 1.14
CA ASN A 271 -14.24 21.81 -0.09
C ASN A 271 -13.49 21.30 -1.31
N ILE A 272 -14.21 20.79 -2.31
CA ILE A 272 -13.63 20.33 -3.57
C ILE A 272 -12.91 21.50 -4.25
N ILE A 273 -11.63 21.33 -4.58
CA ILE A 273 -10.83 22.23 -5.40
C ILE A 273 -10.98 21.82 -6.86
N TRP A 274 -10.82 20.53 -7.15
CA TRP A 274 -11.06 19.91 -8.44
C TRP A 274 -11.39 18.42 -8.26
N GLU A 275 -12.04 17.85 -9.26
CA GLU A 275 -12.25 16.40 -9.41
C GLU A 275 -11.94 15.98 -10.85
N LYS A 276 -11.53 14.72 -11.05
CA LYS A 276 -11.21 14.14 -12.34
C LYS A 276 -11.55 12.67 -12.38
N SER A 277 -12.15 12.24 -13.50
CA SER A 277 -12.32 10.83 -13.84
C SER A 277 -11.31 10.42 -14.91
N PHE A 278 -10.61 9.30 -14.67
CA PHE A 278 -9.67 8.70 -15.62
C PHE A 278 -10.08 7.25 -15.88
N GLY A 279 -10.10 6.86 -17.15
CA GLY A 279 -10.50 5.53 -17.57
C GLY A 279 -10.93 5.49 -19.03
N GLY A 280 -11.71 4.47 -19.36
CA GLY A 280 -12.29 4.28 -20.66
C GLY A 280 -13.71 3.74 -20.60
N SER A 281 -14.15 2.95 -21.56
CA SER A 281 -15.54 2.46 -21.61
C SER A 281 -15.82 1.27 -20.68
N GLY A 282 -14.79 0.69 -20.06
CA GLY A 282 -14.86 -0.48 -19.19
C GLY A 282 -15.00 -0.15 -17.70
N ILE A 283 -14.37 -0.99 -16.88
CA ILE A 283 -14.23 -0.82 -15.43
C ILE A 283 -12.77 -0.46 -15.15
N ASP A 284 -12.56 0.65 -14.48
CA ASP A 284 -11.26 1.16 -14.10
C ASP A 284 -11.30 1.54 -12.61
N GLU A 285 -10.50 0.86 -11.74
CA GLU A 285 -10.57 1.00 -10.29
C GLU A 285 -9.22 1.43 -9.72
N ALA A 286 -9.13 2.65 -9.13
CA ALA A 286 -7.94 3.14 -8.45
C ALA A 286 -7.88 2.56 -7.03
N TRP A 287 -6.70 2.07 -6.62
CA TRP A 287 -6.49 1.45 -5.32
C TRP A 287 -5.55 2.23 -4.40
N ALA A 288 -4.55 2.89 -4.96
CA ALA A 288 -3.56 3.59 -4.15
C ALA A 288 -3.01 4.83 -4.83
N ILE A 289 -2.58 5.80 -4.03
CA ILE A 289 -1.93 7.03 -4.49
C ILE A 289 -0.68 7.34 -3.66
N THR A 290 0.36 7.86 -4.32
CA THR A 290 1.51 8.42 -3.64
C THR A 290 1.98 9.70 -4.31
N ASN A 291 2.58 10.63 -3.54
CA ASN A 291 3.21 11.81 -4.09
C ASN A 291 4.61 11.45 -4.65
N THR A 292 5.08 12.20 -5.63
CA THR A 292 6.42 12.06 -6.23
C THR A 292 7.34 13.20 -5.78
N ASN A 293 8.66 13.02 -5.94
CA ASN A 293 9.61 14.07 -5.54
C ASN A 293 9.62 15.29 -6.47
N ASP A 294 9.05 15.17 -7.65
CA ASP A 294 8.85 16.28 -8.59
C ASP A 294 7.53 17.04 -8.38
N GLY A 295 6.82 16.74 -7.29
CA GLY A 295 5.59 17.42 -6.88
C GLY A 295 4.32 16.93 -7.57
N ASN A 296 4.40 15.84 -8.34
CA ASN A 296 3.25 15.18 -8.97
C ASN A 296 2.73 14.01 -8.10
N TYR A 297 1.77 13.25 -8.63
CA TYR A 297 1.20 12.08 -7.96
C TYR A 297 1.18 10.88 -8.92
N ILE A 298 1.34 9.69 -8.36
CA ILE A 298 1.11 8.43 -9.09
C ILE A 298 -0.07 7.72 -8.42
N VAL A 299 -1.03 7.30 -9.25
CA VAL A 299 -2.18 6.48 -8.87
C VAL A 299 -2.04 5.12 -9.52
N VAL A 300 -2.34 4.07 -8.77
CA VAL A 300 -2.25 2.68 -9.21
C VAL A 300 -3.59 1.98 -8.99
N GLY A 301 -3.94 1.10 -9.93
CA GLY A 301 -5.13 0.29 -9.85
C GLY A 301 -5.17 -0.76 -10.95
N ASP A 302 -6.37 -1.05 -11.43
CA ASP A 302 -6.58 -1.93 -12.58
C ASP A 302 -7.55 -1.32 -13.59
N THR A 303 -7.41 -1.74 -14.85
CA THR A 303 -8.24 -1.30 -15.97
C THR A 303 -8.76 -2.49 -16.77
N ARG A 304 -9.99 -2.37 -17.27
CA ARG A 304 -10.60 -3.26 -18.28
C ARG A 304 -10.96 -2.51 -19.54
N SER A 305 -10.42 -1.31 -19.69
CA SER A 305 -10.66 -0.43 -20.84
C SER A 305 -9.52 -0.55 -21.86
N ASN A 306 -9.85 -0.28 -23.13
CA ASN A 306 -8.90 -0.21 -24.23
C ASN A 306 -9.20 1.00 -25.12
N ASP A 307 -9.59 2.09 -24.52
CA ASP A 307 -9.96 3.33 -25.20
C ASP A 307 -9.82 4.55 -24.28
N GLN A 308 -10.05 5.72 -24.78
CA GLN A 308 -10.01 7.02 -24.11
C GLN A 308 -8.64 7.28 -23.44
N ASP A 309 -8.54 7.22 -22.09
CA ASP A 309 -7.30 7.47 -21.36
C ASP A 309 -6.40 6.23 -21.31
N VAL A 310 -6.92 5.05 -21.61
CA VAL A 310 -6.19 3.77 -21.60
C VAL A 310 -5.70 3.46 -23.01
N SER A 311 -4.39 3.53 -23.22
CA SER A 311 -3.81 3.37 -24.57
C SER A 311 -3.73 1.92 -25.03
N ASN A 312 -3.69 0.96 -24.11
CA ASN A 312 -3.56 -0.46 -24.43
C ASN A 312 -4.06 -1.34 -23.29
N LEU A 313 -4.83 -2.37 -23.60
CA LEU A 313 -5.22 -3.47 -22.70
C LEU A 313 -4.57 -4.75 -23.20
N LEU A 314 -3.86 -5.46 -22.34
CA LEU A 314 -3.14 -6.69 -22.66
C LEU A 314 -3.99 -7.93 -22.44
N GLY A 315 -4.86 -7.92 -21.45
CA GLY A 315 -5.64 -9.06 -21.00
C GLY A 315 -7.11 -8.80 -20.69
N ALA A 316 -7.61 -9.50 -19.72
CA ALA A 316 -8.98 -9.34 -19.23
C ALA A 316 -9.11 -8.13 -18.26
N ALA A 317 -8.06 -7.88 -17.49
CA ALA A 317 -7.81 -6.68 -16.71
C ALA A 317 -6.30 -6.54 -16.53
N ASP A 318 -5.79 -5.32 -16.57
CA ASP A 318 -4.37 -5.04 -16.39
C ASP A 318 -4.16 -4.04 -15.27
N LEU A 319 -3.06 -4.17 -14.55
CA LEU A 319 -2.58 -3.13 -13.66
C LEU A 319 -2.43 -1.84 -14.46
N TRP A 320 -2.99 -0.75 -13.95
CA TRP A 320 -2.93 0.57 -14.58
C TRP A 320 -2.30 1.59 -13.65
N ILE A 321 -1.33 2.32 -14.18
CA ILE A 321 -0.58 3.37 -13.49
C ILE A 321 -0.80 4.67 -14.23
N ILE A 322 -1.24 5.70 -13.52
CA ILE A 322 -1.29 7.06 -14.05
C ILE A 322 -0.42 8.00 -13.23
N LYS A 323 0.22 8.95 -13.90
CA LYS A 323 0.86 10.09 -13.24
C LYS A 323 0.08 11.35 -13.54
N ILE A 324 -0.28 12.08 -12.50
CA ILE A 324 -1.06 13.32 -12.60
C ILE A 324 -0.31 14.50 -11.98
N SER A 325 -0.57 15.71 -12.51
CA SER A 325 -0.06 16.97 -11.96
C SER A 325 -0.82 17.39 -10.69
N PRO A 326 -0.34 18.39 -9.93
CA PRO A 326 -1.08 18.95 -8.79
C PRO A 326 -2.45 19.55 -9.16
N ASP A 327 -2.66 19.87 -10.43
CA ASP A 327 -3.91 20.41 -10.98
C ASP A 327 -4.82 19.30 -11.55
N GLY A 328 -4.41 18.03 -11.42
CA GLY A 328 -5.17 16.85 -11.88
C GLY A 328 -5.04 16.57 -13.39
N ASP A 329 -4.03 17.12 -14.08
CA ASP A 329 -3.81 16.82 -15.49
C ASP A 329 -3.03 15.50 -15.64
N LEU A 330 -3.47 14.63 -16.55
CA LEU A 330 -2.77 13.39 -16.89
C LEU A 330 -1.43 13.70 -17.56
N ILE A 331 -0.33 13.26 -16.97
CA ILE A 331 1.02 13.45 -17.51
C ILE A 331 1.42 12.26 -18.36
N TRP A 332 1.23 11.06 -17.87
CA TRP A 332 1.41 9.79 -18.59
C TRP A 332 0.57 8.69 -17.92
N GLU A 333 0.33 7.63 -18.68
CA GLU A 333 -0.30 6.40 -18.21
C GLU A 333 0.49 5.19 -18.71
N LYS A 334 0.32 4.05 -18.04
CA LYS A 334 0.91 2.77 -18.42
C LYS A 334 0.09 1.62 -17.89
N THR A 335 -0.24 0.68 -18.78
CA THR A 335 -0.74 -0.65 -18.42
C THR A 335 0.41 -1.63 -18.27
N MET A 336 0.27 -2.57 -17.34
CA MET A 336 1.20 -3.67 -17.13
C MET A 336 0.43 -4.94 -16.77
N GLY A 337 0.85 -6.07 -17.35
CA GLY A 337 0.18 -7.34 -17.15
C GLY A 337 0.46 -8.33 -18.25
N GLY A 338 -0.50 -9.23 -18.48
CA GLY A 338 -0.46 -10.23 -19.53
C GLY A 338 -1.86 -10.57 -20.03
N SER A 339 -2.07 -11.77 -20.53
CA SER A 339 -3.34 -12.13 -21.18
C SER A 339 -4.51 -12.38 -20.24
N SER A 340 -4.32 -12.32 -18.91
CA SER A 340 -5.33 -12.66 -17.92
C SER A 340 -5.73 -11.48 -17.02
N PHE A 341 -5.78 -11.67 -15.72
CA PHE A 341 -6.17 -10.68 -14.72
C PHE A 341 -4.95 -10.24 -13.91
N ASP A 342 -4.63 -8.94 -13.95
CA ASP A 342 -3.49 -8.35 -13.28
C ASP A 342 -3.90 -7.04 -12.63
N ALA A 343 -3.67 -6.87 -11.33
CA ALA A 343 -4.13 -5.72 -10.58
C ALA A 343 -3.06 -5.19 -9.61
N GLY A 344 -2.99 -3.86 -9.49
CA GLY A 344 -2.20 -3.18 -8.45
C GLY A 344 -3.06 -2.83 -7.25
N ARG A 345 -2.51 -3.00 -6.02
CA ARG A 345 -3.21 -2.74 -4.76
C ARG A 345 -2.57 -1.65 -3.92
N SER A 346 -1.26 -1.54 -3.93
CA SER A 346 -0.56 -0.47 -3.21
C SER A 346 0.60 0.11 -4.01
N ILE A 347 1.00 1.32 -3.63
CA ILE A 347 2.21 1.97 -4.11
C ILE A 347 2.86 2.75 -2.97
N SER A 348 4.14 2.50 -2.71
CA SER A 348 4.91 3.22 -1.70
C SER A 348 6.22 3.73 -2.26
N LYS A 349 6.68 4.91 -1.80
CA LYS A 349 7.97 5.48 -2.19
C LYS A 349 9.14 4.65 -1.73
N THR A 350 10.21 4.65 -2.52
CA THR A 350 11.51 4.11 -2.14
C THR A 350 12.56 5.21 -1.99
N GLN A 351 13.63 4.94 -1.23
CA GLN A 351 14.65 5.93 -0.88
C GLN A 351 15.45 6.42 -2.09
N ASP A 352 15.46 5.69 -3.19
CA ASP A 352 16.11 6.04 -4.46
C ASP A 352 15.20 6.82 -5.42
N ASN A 353 14.07 7.35 -4.94
CA ASN A 353 13.04 8.07 -5.70
C ASN A 353 12.24 7.20 -6.69
N GLY A 354 12.29 5.89 -6.53
CA GLY A 354 11.40 4.94 -7.19
C GLY A 354 10.19 4.62 -6.33
N PHE A 355 9.50 3.54 -6.70
CA PHE A 355 8.29 3.07 -6.01
C PHE A 355 8.28 1.55 -5.96
N ILE A 356 7.78 1.01 -4.86
CA ILE A 356 7.38 -0.39 -4.72
C ILE A 356 5.87 -0.48 -4.93
N ILE A 357 5.44 -1.44 -5.73
CA ILE A 357 4.03 -1.72 -6.00
C ILE A 357 3.77 -3.17 -5.62
N SER A 358 2.62 -3.42 -5.01
CA SER A 358 2.10 -4.75 -4.74
C SER A 358 0.73 -4.96 -5.37
N GLY A 359 0.38 -6.20 -5.61
CA GLY A 359 -0.88 -6.60 -6.19
C GLY A 359 -0.94 -8.11 -6.43
N SER A 360 -1.66 -8.51 -7.46
CA SER A 360 -1.77 -9.92 -7.85
C SER A 360 -1.84 -10.09 -9.36
N SER A 361 -1.45 -11.27 -9.82
CA SER A 361 -1.51 -11.64 -11.23
C SER A 361 -2.03 -13.04 -11.44
N ARG A 362 -2.70 -13.26 -12.58
CA ARG A 362 -3.08 -14.57 -13.15
C ARG A 362 -2.35 -14.87 -14.46
N SER A 363 -1.53 -13.95 -14.93
CA SER A 363 -0.88 -14.05 -16.23
C SER A 363 0.42 -14.84 -16.16
N VAL A 364 0.75 -15.51 -17.26
CA VAL A 364 2.01 -16.26 -17.46
C VAL A 364 2.79 -15.71 -18.67
N ASP A 365 2.36 -14.58 -19.19
CA ASP A 365 2.89 -13.95 -20.41
C ASP A 365 2.89 -12.42 -20.26
N GLY A 366 3.21 -11.70 -21.34
CA GLY A 366 3.29 -10.25 -21.32
C GLY A 366 4.47 -9.76 -20.49
N ASP A 367 4.18 -8.95 -19.47
CA ASP A 367 5.18 -8.47 -18.53
C ASP A 367 5.55 -9.51 -17.46
N LEU A 368 4.81 -10.62 -17.37
CA LEU A 368 4.95 -11.66 -16.37
C LEU A 368 5.57 -12.92 -16.97
N ASN A 369 6.42 -13.60 -16.20
CA ASN A 369 7.15 -14.78 -16.67
C ASN A 369 6.72 -16.07 -15.98
N ALA A 370 5.97 -16.00 -14.88
CA ALA A 370 5.53 -17.14 -14.11
C ALA A 370 4.27 -16.80 -13.29
N ASN A 371 3.43 -17.82 -13.14
CA ASN A 371 2.32 -17.87 -12.19
C ASN A 371 2.16 -19.35 -11.84
N ASN A 372 2.03 -19.66 -10.55
CA ASN A 372 1.98 -21.06 -10.06
C ASN A 372 0.56 -21.59 -9.92
N GLY A 373 -0.45 -20.71 -9.97
CA GLY A 373 -1.83 -21.11 -9.69
C GLY A 373 -2.93 -20.21 -10.22
N GLN A 374 -3.85 -19.87 -9.33
CA GLN A 374 -5.00 -19.04 -9.70
C GLN A 374 -4.60 -17.54 -9.71
N ASN A 375 -4.16 -17.02 -8.57
CA ASN A 375 -3.58 -15.69 -8.42
C ASN A 375 -2.30 -15.82 -7.63
N ASP A 376 -1.21 -15.26 -8.12
CA ASP A 376 0.01 -15.10 -7.36
C ASP A 376 0.17 -13.65 -6.90
N ALA A 377 0.71 -13.45 -5.71
CA ALA A 377 1.13 -12.13 -5.23
C ALA A 377 2.19 -11.57 -6.18
N TRP A 378 1.96 -10.35 -6.69
CA TRP A 378 2.87 -9.66 -7.60
C TRP A 378 3.47 -8.43 -6.93
N VAL A 379 4.79 -8.43 -6.79
CA VAL A 379 5.54 -7.35 -6.15
C VAL A 379 6.64 -6.88 -7.09
N PHE A 380 6.73 -5.59 -7.35
CA PHE A 380 7.73 -5.05 -8.26
C PHE A 380 8.11 -3.61 -7.93
N LYS A 381 9.30 -3.24 -8.40
CA LYS A 381 9.87 -1.89 -8.23
C LYS A 381 9.95 -1.16 -9.55
N ILE A 382 9.51 0.09 -9.55
CA ILE A 382 9.62 0.99 -10.71
C ILE A 382 10.40 2.27 -10.36
N ASP A 383 10.92 2.92 -11.41
CA ASP A 383 11.41 4.30 -11.34
C ASP A 383 10.27 5.33 -11.52
N ASN A 384 10.60 6.62 -11.48
CA ASN A 384 9.63 7.73 -11.65
C ASN A 384 9.01 7.82 -13.06
N ASN A 385 9.45 7.00 -14.03
CA ASN A 385 8.94 6.91 -15.39
C ASN A 385 8.24 5.55 -15.65
N ALA A 386 7.91 4.81 -14.59
CA ALA A 386 7.34 3.46 -14.65
C ALA A 386 8.20 2.41 -15.37
N ASN A 387 9.54 2.57 -15.40
CA ASN A 387 10.43 1.50 -15.82
C ASN A 387 10.64 0.51 -14.69
N VAL A 388 10.41 -0.78 -14.95
CA VAL A 388 10.56 -1.85 -13.98
C VAL A 388 12.05 -2.11 -13.70
N SER A 389 12.46 -2.04 -12.44
CA SER A 389 13.80 -2.41 -12.01
C SER A 389 13.90 -3.91 -11.72
N TRP A 390 12.91 -4.46 -11.05
CA TRP A 390 12.74 -5.88 -10.78
C TRP A 390 11.27 -6.18 -10.47
N GLN A 391 10.89 -7.45 -10.61
CA GLN A 391 9.56 -7.95 -10.25
C GLN A 391 9.63 -9.39 -9.76
N LYS A 392 8.67 -9.79 -8.94
CA LYS A 392 8.46 -11.14 -8.41
C LYS A 392 6.99 -11.50 -8.39
N THR A 393 6.68 -12.70 -8.83
CA THR A 393 5.42 -13.39 -8.55
C THR A 393 5.70 -14.47 -7.49
N ILE A 394 4.89 -14.52 -6.47
CA ILE A 394 5.05 -15.44 -5.33
C ILE A 394 3.69 -16.06 -5.06
N GLY A 395 3.61 -17.38 -5.11
CA GLY A 395 2.37 -18.09 -4.90
C GLY A 395 2.50 -19.60 -5.02
N GLY A 396 1.35 -20.27 -4.89
CA GLY A 396 1.18 -21.69 -5.08
C GLY A 396 -0.03 -21.99 -5.97
N THR A 397 -0.63 -23.17 -5.83
CA THR A 397 -1.72 -23.58 -6.75
C THR A 397 -3.05 -22.85 -6.52
N ASN A 398 -3.24 -22.18 -5.39
CA ASN A 398 -4.50 -21.49 -5.04
C ASN A 398 -4.40 -19.97 -5.23
N ILE A 399 -4.99 -19.21 -4.31
CA ILE A 399 -5.08 -17.76 -4.38
C ILE A 399 -4.11 -17.15 -3.39
N ASP A 400 -3.24 -16.26 -3.89
CA ASP A 400 -2.20 -15.58 -3.14
C ASP A 400 -2.18 -14.11 -3.55
N PHE A 401 -2.33 -13.21 -2.58
CA PHE A 401 -2.38 -11.76 -2.81
C PHE A 401 -1.29 -11.03 -2.04
N ALA A 402 -0.77 -9.94 -2.61
CA ALA A 402 -0.04 -8.91 -1.90
C ALA A 402 -0.88 -7.63 -1.88
N TYR A 403 -1.31 -7.20 -0.70
CA TYR A 403 -2.18 -6.03 -0.54
C TYR A 403 -1.40 -4.76 -0.30
N ASP A 404 -0.25 -4.83 0.39
CA ASP A 404 0.57 -3.67 0.68
C ASP A 404 2.06 -4.00 0.69
N ALA A 405 2.92 -3.00 0.41
CA ALA A 405 4.37 -3.15 0.41
C ALA A 405 5.09 -1.85 0.76
N VAL A 406 6.16 -1.96 1.56
CA VAL A 406 6.99 -0.83 1.94
C VAL A 406 8.48 -1.16 1.84
N GLN A 407 9.31 -0.11 1.65
CA GLN A 407 10.75 -0.21 1.84
C GLN A 407 11.12 0.09 3.29
N LEU A 408 11.96 -0.76 3.89
CA LEU A 408 12.51 -0.57 5.23
C LEU A 408 13.73 0.35 5.21
N GLN A 409 14.17 0.80 6.39
CA GLN A 409 15.34 1.68 6.53
C GLN A 409 16.65 1.04 6.05
N ASN A 410 16.76 -0.29 6.11
CA ASN A 410 17.91 -1.07 5.63
C ASN A 410 17.87 -1.36 4.12
N LEU A 411 16.98 -0.70 3.37
CA LEU A 411 16.75 -0.82 1.93
C LEU A 411 16.05 -2.11 1.48
N SER A 412 15.80 -3.07 2.36
CA SER A 412 14.97 -4.23 2.04
C SER A 412 13.49 -3.83 1.91
N TYR A 413 12.68 -4.71 1.34
CA TYR A 413 11.23 -4.52 1.17
C TYR A 413 10.47 -5.58 1.94
N VAL A 414 9.30 -5.20 2.41
CA VAL A 414 8.30 -6.12 2.96
C VAL A 414 7.00 -5.92 2.21
N ALA A 415 6.47 -7.00 1.64
CA ALA A 415 5.12 -7.04 1.12
C ALA A 415 4.28 -7.98 1.98
N VAL A 416 2.99 -7.66 2.13
CA VAL A 416 2.07 -8.40 2.98
C VAL A 416 0.74 -8.64 2.27
N GLY A 417 0.06 -9.72 2.66
CA GLY A 417 -1.22 -10.07 2.09
C GLY A 417 -1.79 -11.34 2.70
N GLU A 418 -2.35 -12.19 1.87
CA GLU A 418 -2.91 -13.47 2.29
C GLU A 418 -2.58 -14.58 1.31
N SER A 419 -2.57 -15.82 1.79
CA SER A 419 -2.36 -17.01 0.99
C SER A 419 -3.30 -18.14 1.41
N SER A 420 -3.86 -18.82 0.41
CA SER A 420 -4.59 -20.08 0.58
C SER A 420 -3.81 -21.28 0.06
N SER A 421 -2.56 -21.10 -0.35
CA SER A 421 -1.69 -22.16 -0.89
C SER A 421 -0.85 -22.83 0.20
N ASP A 422 -0.50 -24.10 -0.01
CA ASP A 422 0.42 -24.88 0.82
C ASP A 422 1.39 -25.69 -0.08
N ASP A 423 1.85 -25.07 -1.16
CA ASP A 423 2.77 -25.68 -2.12
C ASP A 423 3.60 -24.61 -2.86
N ALA A 424 4.49 -25.03 -3.73
CA ALA A 424 5.40 -24.16 -4.51
C ALA A 424 6.23 -23.23 -3.62
N ASP A 425 6.01 -21.91 -3.69
CA ASP A 425 6.73 -20.94 -2.88
C ASP A 425 6.22 -20.87 -1.43
N LEU A 426 5.06 -21.43 -1.15
CA LEU A 426 4.30 -21.31 0.08
C LEU A 426 4.17 -22.63 0.79
N THR A 427 4.60 -22.68 2.03
CA THR A 427 4.51 -23.85 2.89
C THR A 427 4.01 -23.44 4.26
N ASN A 428 3.35 -24.38 4.97
CA ASN A 428 2.85 -24.19 6.32
C ASN A 428 1.60 -23.30 6.44
N ASN A 429 0.73 -23.30 5.44
CA ASN A 429 -0.63 -22.80 5.62
C ASN A 429 -1.32 -23.65 6.71
N LYS A 430 -1.91 -22.98 7.71
CA LYS A 430 -2.50 -23.62 8.90
C LYS A 430 -4.02 -23.71 8.82
N GLY A 431 -4.65 -22.85 8.01
CA GLY A 431 -6.09 -22.70 7.91
C GLY A 431 -6.63 -22.68 6.49
N PHE A 432 -7.66 -21.86 6.28
CA PHE A 432 -8.20 -21.60 4.95
C PHE A 432 -7.37 -20.57 4.21
N THR A 433 -7.05 -19.45 4.89
CA THR A 433 -6.11 -18.42 4.46
C THR A 433 -5.23 -18.03 5.63
N ASP A 434 -3.93 -17.87 5.40
CA ASP A 434 -2.99 -17.33 6.36
C ASP A 434 -2.49 -15.96 5.91
N LEU A 435 -2.15 -15.09 6.86
CA LEU A 435 -1.43 -13.85 6.64
C LEU A 435 -0.07 -14.16 6.01
N LEU A 436 0.21 -13.53 4.86
CA LEU A 436 1.45 -13.70 4.08
C LEU A 436 2.40 -12.53 4.31
N ILE A 437 3.67 -12.82 4.56
CA ILE A 437 4.77 -11.85 4.59
C ILE A 437 5.85 -12.28 3.60
N ILE A 438 6.20 -11.39 2.69
CA ILE A 438 7.25 -11.57 1.69
C ILE A 438 8.34 -10.54 1.97
N LYS A 439 9.55 -11.00 2.29
CA LYS A 439 10.72 -10.14 2.48
C LYS A 439 11.65 -10.23 1.28
N ILE A 440 12.06 -9.06 0.76
CA ILE A 440 12.85 -8.92 -0.47
C ILE A 440 14.05 -8.02 -0.19
N LYS A 441 15.24 -8.41 -0.71
CA LYS A 441 16.50 -7.64 -0.65
C LYS A 441 16.77 -6.90 -1.93
#